data_e8e9ccea2b999db4ac2d79d5d435064c
#
_entry.id   e8e9ccea2b999db4ac2d79d5d435064c
#
_cell.length_a   1.000
_cell.length_b   1.000
_cell.length_c   1.000
_cell.angle_alpha   90.00
_cell.angle_beta   90.00
_cell.angle_gamma   90.00
#
_symmetry.space_group_name_H-M   'P 1'
#
loop_
_entity.id
_entity.type
_entity.pdbx_description
1 polymer ?
#
loop_
_entity_poly.entity_id
_entity_poly.type
_entity_poly.pdbx_seq_one_letter_code
_entity_poly.pdbx_strand_id
1 'polypeptide(L)'
;MKRIIDIVGSFIGIVITIPIFLIVGICIKMTDGGPVIYQQTRLTKNGKKFQIYKFRTMVQNAEADGKARLASEGDPRILPIGRVLRATRLDELPQIYNILKGDMSIVGPRPERPELAAELEKEIPEFSFRLQVKAGLTGYAQVYGKYNTTPYDKLKLDLTYIRNYSVLEDLKLIIMTPKIMLMKESTEGVKEEQK
;
A
#
# COMPACT_ATOMS: atom_id res chain seq x y z
N MET A 1 7.31 -15.84 15.77
CA MET A 1 8.30 -14.73 15.74
C MET A 1 7.83 -13.55 14.88
N LYS A 2 7.45 -13.72 13.61
CA LYS A 2 6.99 -12.60 12.74
C LYS A 2 5.88 -11.74 13.37
N ARG A 3 4.84 -12.34 13.96
CA ARG A 3 3.74 -11.57 14.59
C ARG A 3 4.21 -10.69 15.75
N ILE A 4 5.23 -11.11 16.50
CA ILE A 4 5.82 -10.30 17.57
C ILE A 4 6.51 -9.07 16.96
N ILE A 5 7.27 -9.26 15.88
CA ILE A 5 7.93 -8.16 15.15
C ILE A 5 6.86 -7.19 14.61
N ASP A 6 5.77 -7.70 14.02
CA ASP A 6 4.66 -6.88 13.54
C ASP A 6 4.05 -6.04 14.67
N ILE A 7 3.78 -6.63 15.84
CA ILE A 7 3.19 -5.93 16.98
C ILE A 7 4.15 -4.88 17.52
N VAL A 8 5.39 -5.27 17.83
CA VAL A 8 6.39 -4.36 18.41
C VAL A 8 6.72 -3.23 17.43
N GLY A 9 6.99 -3.59 16.16
CA GLY A 9 7.31 -2.59 15.14
C GLY A 9 6.15 -1.63 14.87
N SER A 10 4.90 -2.12 14.81
CA SER A 10 3.74 -1.25 14.61
C SER A 10 3.45 -0.39 15.84
N PHE A 11 3.63 -0.89 17.06
CA PHE A 11 3.47 -0.08 18.27
C PHE A 11 4.50 1.07 18.31
N ILE A 12 5.77 0.78 18.08
CA ILE A 12 6.83 1.79 17.99
C ILE A 12 6.50 2.78 16.86
N GLY A 13 6.12 2.27 15.69
CA GLY A 13 5.74 3.09 14.54
C GLY A 13 4.60 4.05 14.84
N ILE A 14 3.55 3.61 15.54
CA ILE A 14 2.43 4.46 15.96
C ILE A 14 2.94 5.60 16.87
N VAL A 15 3.73 5.27 17.90
CA VAL A 15 4.24 6.28 18.86
C VAL A 15 5.08 7.35 18.13
N ILE A 16 5.99 6.93 17.25
CA ILE A 16 6.85 7.85 16.49
C ILE A 16 6.02 8.72 15.53
N THR A 17 4.96 8.18 14.94
CA THR A 17 4.20 8.87 13.90
C THR A 17 3.03 9.73 14.43
N ILE A 18 2.73 9.71 15.73
CA ILE A 18 1.66 10.55 16.33
C ILE A 18 1.74 12.02 15.89
N PRO A 19 2.89 12.72 15.96
CA PRO A 19 2.97 14.13 15.52
C PRO A 19 2.60 14.29 14.04
N ILE A 20 3.03 13.35 13.18
CA ILE A 20 2.73 13.36 11.74
C ILE A 20 1.22 13.18 11.53
N PHE A 21 0.58 12.25 12.26
CA PHE A 21 -0.87 12.05 12.18
C PHE A 21 -1.66 13.31 12.51
N LEU A 22 -1.24 14.05 13.55
CA LEU A 22 -1.89 15.29 13.96
C LEU A 22 -1.77 16.36 12.87
N ILE A 23 -0.54 16.62 12.40
CA ILE A 23 -0.27 17.62 11.37
C ILE A 23 -1.02 17.30 10.08
N VAL A 24 -0.88 16.07 9.58
CA VAL A 24 -1.55 15.63 8.35
C VAL A 24 -3.06 15.67 8.49
N GLY A 25 -3.59 15.25 9.65
CA GLY A 25 -5.02 15.29 9.94
C GLY A 25 -5.59 16.71 9.87
N ILE A 26 -4.90 17.69 10.47
CA ILE A 26 -5.27 19.10 10.42
C ILE A 26 -5.21 19.61 8.98
N CYS A 27 -4.12 19.36 8.25
CA CYS A 27 -3.97 19.79 6.85
C CYS A 27 -5.09 19.25 5.95
N ILE A 28 -5.44 17.96 6.07
CA ILE A 28 -6.55 17.37 5.29
C ILE A 28 -7.88 18.05 5.66
N LYS A 29 -8.14 18.24 6.96
CA LYS A 29 -9.37 18.90 7.43
C LYS A 29 -9.50 20.33 6.92
N MET A 30 -8.41 21.07 6.85
CA MET A 30 -8.39 22.45 6.37
C MET A 30 -8.60 22.54 4.85
N THR A 31 -8.43 21.46 4.08
CA THR A 31 -8.56 21.50 2.62
C THR A 31 -10.02 21.56 2.16
N ASP A 32 -10.88 20.67 2.70
CA ASP A 32 -12.29 20.54 2.27
C ASP A 32 -13.24 20.06 3.40
N GLY A 33 -12.77 20.04 4.65
CA GLY A 33 -13.57 19.63 5.82
C GLY A 33 -13.90 18.13 5.89
N GLY A 34 -13.58 17.35 4.87
CA GLY A 34 -13.95 15.94 4.76
C GLY A 34 -13.21 14.99 5.73
N PRO A 35 -13.42 13.67 5.64
CA PRO A 35 -12.78 12.70 6.51
C PRO A 35 -11.27 12.66 6.30
N VAL A 36 -10.51 12.50 7.39
CA VAL A 36 -9.03 12.41 7.35
C VAL A 36 -8.58 11.04 6.83
N ILE A 37 -9.27 9.99 7.23
CA ILE A 37 -8.95 8.60 6.88
C ILE A 37 -9.85 8.12 5.75
N TYR A 38 -9.22 7.59 4.72
CA TYR A 38 -9.84 6.84 3.64
C TYR A 38 -9.77 5.34 3.94
N GLN A 39 -10.83 4.62 3.63
CA GLN A 39 -10.95 3.19 3.79
C GLN A 39 -11.29 2.52 2.46
N GLN A 40 -10.70 1.37 2.20
CA GLN A 40 -10.98 0.59 1.01
C GLN A 40 -10.84 -0.91 1.31
N THR A 41 -11.72 -1.71 0.73
CA THR A 41 -11.62 -3.17 0.85
C THR A 41 -10.41 -3.70 0.07
N ARG A 42 -9.64 -4.56 0.72
CA ARG A 42 -8.47 -5.24 0.17
C ARG A 42 -8.45 -6.71 0.57
N LEU A 43 -7.65 -7.50 -0.14
CA LEU A 43 -7.43 -8.91 0.15
C LEU A 43 -6.17 -9.11 0.99
N THR A 44 -6.23 -10.06 1.92
CA THR A 44 -5.10 -10.55 2.69
C THR A 44 -5.06 -12.08 2.67
N LYS A 45 -4.29 -12.70 3.55
CA LYS A 45 -4.11 -14.15 3.60
C LYS A 45 -5.43 -14.92 3.46
N ASN A 46 -5.39 -15.99 2.64
CA ASN A 46 -6.52 -16.88 2.33
C ASN A 46 -7.72 -16.15 1.67
N GLY A 47 -7.47 -15.04 0.97
CA GLY A 47 -8.53 -14.26 0.32
C GLY A 47 -9.45 -13.50 1.27
N LYS A 48 -9.11 -13.39 2.57
CA LYS A 48 -9.90 -12.64 3.54
C LYS A 48 -9.93 -11.16 3.16
N LYS A 49 -11.13 -10.57 3.14
CA LYS A 49 -11.32 -9.13 2.93
C LYS A 49 -11.07 -8.36 4.23
N PHE A 50 -10.41 -7.20 4.13
CA PHE A 50 -10.24 -6.27 5.24
C PHE A 50 -10.30 -4.82 4.73
N GLN A 51 -10.50 -3.85 5.64
CA GLN A 51 -10.47 -2.42 5.33
C GLN A 51 -9.04 -1.90 5.53
N ILE A 52 -8.37 -1.51 4.44
CA ILE A 52 -7.09 -0.82 4.52
C ILE A 52 -7.32 0.65 4.91
N TYR A 53 -6.50 1.19 5.80
CA TYR A 53 -6.56 2.59 6.21
C TYR A 53 -5.45 3.39 5.54
N LYS A 54 -5.81 4.55 4.99
CA LYS A 54 -4.88 5.52 4.43
C LYS A 54 -5.30 6.94 4.81
N PHE A 55 -4.38 7.88 4.78
CA PHE A 55 -4.79 9.27 4.72
C PHE A 55 -5.50 9.54 3.40
N ARG A 56 -6.55 10.35 3.45
CA ARG A 56 -7.28 10.75 2.26
C ARG A 56 -6.43 11.73 1.44
N THR A 57 -6.18 11.36 0.20
CA THR A 57 -5.38 12.14 -0.74
C THR A 57 -6.18 12.67 -1.92
N MET A 58 -7.46 12.31 -2.03
CA MET A 58 -8.36 12.73 -3.11
C MET A 58 -9.62 13.39 -2.55
N VAL A 59 -10.30 14.14 -3.41
CA VAL A 59 -11.61 14.75 -3.09
C VAL A 59 -12.63 13.69 -2.67
N GLN A 60 -13.66 14.12 -1.94
CA GLN A 60 -14.79 13.25 -1.63
C GLN A 60 -15.44 12.81 -2.95
N ASN A 61 -15.87 11.54 -3.00
CA ASN A 61 -16.49 10.97 -4.21
C ASN A 61 -15.60 10.93 -5.46
N ALA A 62 -14.27 10.83 -5.30
CA ALA A 62 -13.33 10.70 -6.41
C ALA A 62 -13.63 9.52 -7.36
N GLU A 63 -14.36 8.50 -6.91
CA GLU A 63 -14.84 7.34 -7.67
C GLU A 63 -16.38 7.27 -7.67
N ALA A 64 -17.08 8.43 -7.78
CA ALA A 64 -18.55 8.50 -7.76
C ALA A 64 -19.24 7.72 -8.91
N ASP A 65 -18.51 7.47 -9.99
CA ASP A 65 -18.96 6.66 -11.12
C ASP A 65 -18.84 5.13 -10.88
N GLY A 66 -18.42 4.74 -9.67
CA GLY A 66 -18.25 3.33 -9.28
C GLY A 66 -17.09 2.60 -9.99
N LYS A 67 -16.32 3.29 -10.85
CA LYS A 67 -15.22 2.68 -11.58
C LYS A 67 -13.91 2.89 -10.82
N ALA A 68 -13.26 1.78 -10.48
CA ALA A 68 -11.92 1.79 -9.91
C ALA A 68 -10.91 2.24 -10.98
N ARG A 69 -10.32 3.45 -10.79
CA ARG A 69 -9.31 3.99 -11.71
C ARG A 69 -8.01 4.22 -10.97
N LEU A 70 -6.89 3.86 -11.60
CA LEU A 70 -5.58 4.31 -11.15
C LEU A 70 -5.47 5.82 -11.34
N ALA A 71 -4.82 6.50 -10.40
CA ALA A 71 -4.55 7.93 -10.55
C ALA A 71 -3.49 8.13 -11.64
N SER A 72 -3.76 9.03 -12.58
CA SER A 72 -2.80 9.49 -13.58
C SER A 72 -1.90 10.61 -13.02
N GLU A 73 -0.84 10.94 -13.76
CA GLU A 73 -0.03 12.12 -13.48
C GLU A 73 -0.89 13.37 -13.64
N GLY A 74 -0.92 14.25 -12.64
CA GLY A 74 -1.74 15.48 -12.67
C GLY A 74 -3.23 15.28 -12.43
N ASP A 75 -3.68 14.12 -11.97
CA ASP A 75 -5.09 13.81 -11.71
C ASP A 75 -5.76 14.91 -10.86
N PRO A 76 -6.80 15.60 -11.40
CA PRO A 76 -7.45 16.72 -10.73
C PRO A 76 -8.18 16.34 -9.44
N ARG A 77 -8.45 15.06 -9.23
CA ARG A 77 -9.07 14.54 -8.01
C ARG A 77 -8.15 14.56 -6.81
N ILE A 78 -6.82 14.72 -7.03
CA ILE A 78 -5.82 14.69 -5.95
C ILE A 78 -5.79 16.05 -5.25
N LEU A 79 -6.00 16.06 -3.93
CA LEU A 79 -5.87 17.24 -3.09
C LEU A 79 -4.44 17.81 -3.14
N PRO A 80 -4.22 19.13 -3.00
CA PRO A 80 -2.88 19.72 -2.94
C PRO A 80 -1.97 19.01 -1.92
N ILE A 81 -2.44 18.83 -0.69
CA ILE A 81 -1.74 18.07 0.34
C ILE A 81 -1.58 16.58 -0.05
N GLY A 82 -2.54 16.02 -0.78
CA GLY A 82 -2.53 14.66 -1.25
C GLY A 82 -1.36 14.36 -2.18
N ARG A 83 -0.93 15.33 -3.00
CA ARG A 83 0.27 15.20 -3.85
C ARG A 83 1.52 14.98 -3.01
N VAL A 84 1.70 15.76 -1.95
CA VAL A 84 2.83 15.63 -1.03
C VAL A 84 2.79 14.28 -0.31
N LEU A 85 1.62 13.91 0.24
CA LEU A 85 1.45 12.65 0.96
C LEU A 85 1.77 11.43 0.08
N ARG A 86 1.34 11.44 -1.19
CA ARG A 86 1.61 10.35 -2.14
C ARG A 86 3.07 10.31 -2.56
N ALA A 87 3.67 11.47 -2.84
CA ALA A 87 5.09 11.56 -3.20
C ALA A 87 6.02 11.06 -2.08
N THR A 88 5.63 11.29 -0.82
CA THR A 88 6.37 10.85 0.37
C THR A 88 5.90 9.51 0.93
N ARG A 89 4.84 8.91 0.35
CA ARG A 89 4.14 7.71 0.86
C ARG A 89 3.63 7.82 2.30
N LEU A 90 3.55 9.03 2.83
CA LEU A 90 2.97 9.28 4.15
C LEU A 90 1.48 8.94 4.21
N ASP A 91 0.80 8.93 3.05
CA ASP A 91 -0.60 8.48 2.95
C ASP A 91 -0.80 7.03 3.44
N GLU A 92 0.21 6.20 3.41
CA GLU A 92 0.14 4.80 3.81
C GLU A 92 0.39 4.56 5.31
N LEU A 93 0.82 5.59 6.08
CA LEU A 93 1.09 5.46 7.52
C LEU A 93 -0.07 4.85 8.34
N PRO A 94 -1.36 5.17 8.09
CA PRO A 94 -2.46 4.57 8.83
C PRO A 94 -2.54 3.05 8.73
N GLN A 95 -1.90 2.41 7.75
CA GLN A 95 -1.82 0.95 7.63
C GLN A 95 -1.07 0.31 8.81
N ILE A 96 -0.28 1.06 9.56
CA ILE A 96 0.36 0.58 10.81
C ILE A 96 -0.72 0.04 11.77
N TYR A 97 -1.90 0.66 11.80
CA TYR A 97 -3.04 0.16 12.58
C TYR A 97 -3.57 -1.18 12.05
N ASN A 98 -3.61 -1.39 10.72
CA ASN A 98 -3.96 -2.69 10.15
C ASN A 98 -2.96 -3.79 10.55
N ILE A 99 -1.67 -3.44 10.65
CA ILE A 99 -0.63 -4.37 11.10
C ILE A 99 -0.84 -4.72 12.57
N LEU A 100 -1.06 -3.72 13.43
CA LEU A 100 -1.29 -3.92 14.85
C LEU A 100 -2.54 -4.78 15.09
N LYS A 101 -3.62 -4.53 14.38
CA LYS A 101 -4.86 -5.31 14.40
C LYS A 101 -4.66 -6.75 13.90
N GLY A 102 -3.72 -6.96 12.99
CA GLY A 102 -3.36 -8.27 12.44
C GLY A 102 -3.98 -8.60 11.09
N ASP A 103 -4.62 -7.64 10.45
CA ASP A 103 -5.11 -7.76 9.06
C ASP A 103 -3.93 -7.82 8.08
N MET A 104 -2.85 -7.10 8.39
CA MET A 104 -1.62 -7.00 7.62
C MET A 104 -0.38 -7.44 8.43
N SER A 105 0.74 -7.49 7.75
CA SER A 105 2.09 -7.60 8.30
C SER A 105 2.94 -6.40 7.84
N ILE A 106 4.07 -6.14 8.48
CA ILE A 106 5.03 -5.14 7.98
C ILE A 106 5.51 -5.57 6.60
N VAL A 107 5.87 -6.85 6.43
CA VAL A 107 6.40 -7.39 5.18
C VAL A 107 5.46 -8.44 4.60
N GLY A 108 5.17 -8.33 3.30
CA GLY A 108 4.33 -9.24 2.54
C GLY A 108 3.94 -8.68 1.18
N PRO A 109 3.21 -9.43 0.36
CA PRO A 109 2.65 -8.95 -0.90
C PRO A 109 1.75 -7.71 -0.70
N ARG A 110 1.84 -6.73 -1.61
CA ARG A 110 0.97 -5.55 -1.56
C ARG A 110 -0.50 -5.96 -1.71
N PRO A 111 -1.41 -5.49 -0.82
CA PRO A 111 -2.82 -5.89 -0.88
C PRO A 111 -3.53 -5.33 -2.11
N GLU A 112 -4.23 -6.20 -2.85
CA GLU A 112 -5.02 -5.82 -4.02
C GLU A 112 -6.50 -5.66 -3.71
N ARG A 113 -7.21 -4.87 -4.56
CA ARG A 113 -8.67 -4.78 -4.56
C ARG A 113 -9.26 -6.13 -4.98
N PRO A 114 -10.36 -6.60 -4.38
CA PRO A 114 -10.99 -7.87 -4.77
C PRO A 114 -11.33 -7.93 -6.27
N GLU A 115 -11.85 -6.83 -6.82
CA GLU A 115 -12.26 -6.72 -8.22
C GLU A 115 -11.05 -6.87 -9.16
N LEU A 116 -9.96 -6.14 -8.86
CA LEU A 116 -8.74 -6.19 -9.64
C LEU A 116 -8.04 -7.55 -9.52
N ALA A 117 -8.04 -8.15 -8.34
CA ALA A 117 -7.48 -9.49 -8.15
C ALA A 117 -8.24 -10.53 -8.99
N ALA A 118 -9.58 -10.45 -9.03
CA ALA A 118 -10.41 -11.34 -9.82
C ALA A 118 -10.21 -11.16 -11.34
N GLU A 119 -9.93 -9.94 -11.80
CA GLU A 119 -9.57 -9.68 -13.20
C GLU A 119 -8.19 -10.28 -13.53
N LEU A 120 -7.20 -10.04 -12.66
CA LEU A 120 -5.84 -10.58 -12.84
C LEU A 120 -5.79 -12.10 -12.80
N GLU A 121 -6.62 -12.74 -11.99
CA GLU A 121 -6.73 -14.21 -11.93
C GLU A 121 -7.26 -14.84 -13.22
N LYS A 122 -8.04 -14.11 -14.03
CA LYS A 122 -8.48 -14.60 -15.35
C LYS A 122 -7.32 -14.69 -16.34
N GLU A 123 -6.37 -13.75 -16.25
CA GLU A 123 -5.20 -13.70 -17.13
C GLU A 123 -4.02 -14.51 -16.55
N ILE A 124 -3.90 -14.55 -15.25
CA ILE A 124 -2.81 -15.20 -14.48
C ILE A 124 -3.45 -16.05 -13.38
N PRO A 125 -3.81 -17.31 -13.66
CA PRO A 125 -4.52 -18.17 -12.69
C PRO A 125 -3.77 -18.35 -11.35
N GLU A 126 -2.44 -18.27 -11.38
CA GLU A 126 -1.58 -18.38 -10.19
C GLU A 126 -1.56 -17.10 -9.32
N PHE A 127 -2.25 -16.03 -9.74
CA PHE A 127 -2.21 -14.74 -9.03
C PHE A 127 -2.70 -14.86 -7.58
N SER A 128 -3.63 -15.77 -7.28
CA SER A 128 -4.12 -16.08 -5.94
C SER A 128 -3.05 -16.67 -5.01
N PHE A 129 -1.96 -17.26 -5.54
CA PHE A 129 -0.92 -17.87 -4.70
C PHE A 129 -0.20 -16.85 -3.81
N ARG A 130 -0.23 -15.59 -4.16
CA ARG A 130 0.28 -14.49 -3.32
C ARG A 130 -0.49 -14.33 -1.99
N LEU A 131 -1.70 -14.87 -1.91
CA LEU A 131 -2.55 -14.84 -0.72
C LEU A 131 -2.22 -15.94 0.31
N GLN A 132 -1.15 -16.71 0.13
CA GLN A 132 -0.70 -17.70 1.10
C GLN A 132 -0.14 -17.06 2.38
N VAL A 133 0.28 -15.80 2.31
CA VAL A 133 0.77 -15.01 3.46
C VAL A 133 -0.07 -13.75 3.66
N LYS A 134 0.09 -13.06 4.79
CA LYS A 134 -0.57 -11.77 5.01
C LYS A 134 -0.06 -10.72 4.03
N ALA A 135 -0.95 -9.82 3.63
CA ALA A 135 -0.60 -8.61 2.91
C ALA A 135 0.39 -7.77 3.72
N GLY A 136 1.34 -7.11 3.04
CA GLY A 136 2.39 -6.32 3.64
C GLY A 136 2.31 -4.83 3.31
N LEU A 137 2.83 -4.00 4.23
CA LEU A 137 3.10 -2.58 3.99
C LEU A 137 4.28 -2.43 3.01
N THR A 138 5.30 -3.25 3.17
CA THR A 138 6.42 -3.42 2.24
C THR A 138 6.57 -4.89 1.83
N GLY A 139 7.40 -5.17 0.82
CA GLY A 139 7.64 -6.53 0.33
C GLY A 139 8.54 -6.55 -0.90
N TYR A 140 8.81 -7.73 -1.45
CA TYR A 140 9.70 -7.91 -2.59
C TYR A 140 9.29 -7.08 -3.80
N ALA A 141 8.00 -7.09 -4.16
CA ALA A 141 7.53 -6.33 -5.30
C ALA A 141 7.64 -4.81 -5.09
N GLN A 142 7.53 -4.32 -3.84
CA GLN A 142 7.69 -2.90 -3.51
C GLN A 142 9.17 -2.47 -3.48
N VAL A 143 10.09 -3.36 -3.09
CA VAL A 143 11.52 -3.07 -2.93
C VAL A 143 12.30 -3.31 -4.23
N TYR A 144 12.05 -4.39 -4.92
CA TYR A 144 12.79 -4.80 -6.12
C TYR A 144 12.03 -4.53 -7.43
N GLY A 145 10.72 -4.34 -7.36
CA GLY A 145 9.91 -3.95 -8.51
C GLY A 145 10.13 -2.49 -8.88
N LYS A 146 9.98 -2.18 -10.18
CA LYS A 146 9.91 -0.83 -10.70
C LYS A 146 8.47 -0.44 -10.95
N TYR A 147 8.23 0.83 -11.21
CA TYR A 147 6.90 1.34 -11.53
C TYR A 147 6.24 0.59 -12.70
N ASN A 148 6.99 0.29 -13.77
CA ASN A 148 6.53 -0.42 -14.97
C ASN A 148 6.58 -1.95 -14.85
N THR A 149 6.81 -2.51 -13.64
CA THR A 149 6.81 -3.96 -13.42
C THR A 149 5.42 -4.53 -13.70
N THR A 150 5.34 -5.51 -14.60
CA THR A 150 4.07 -6.15 -14.99
C THR A 150 3.42 -6.88 -13.81
N PRO A 151 2.11 -7.12 -13.83
CA PRO A 151 1.44 -7.93 -12.81
C PRO A 151 2.06 -9.32 -12.64
N TYR A 152 2.49 -9.93 -13.74
CA TYR A 152 3.17 -11.22 -13.75
C TYR A 152 4.53 -11.19 -13.04
N ASP A 153 5.34 -10.14 -13.30
CA ASP A 153 6.64 -10.00 -12.64
C ASP A 153 6.49 -9.63 -11.16
N LYS A 154 5.47 -8.82 -10.80
CA LYS A 154 5.12 -8.59 -9.39
C LYS A 154 4.77 -9.89 -8.69
N LEU A 155 3.98 -10.77 -9.35
CA LEU A 155 3.66 -12.09 -8.82
C LEU A 155 4.92 -12.92 -8.59
N LYS A 156 5.86 -12.98 -9.54
CA LYS A 156 7.15 -13.69 -9.37
C LYS A 156 7.91 -13.20 -8.14
N LEU A 157 7.99 -11.88 -7.94
CA LEU A 157 8.63 -11.28 -6.76
C LEU A 157 7.92 -11.68 -5.47
N ASP A 158 6.59 -11.62 -5.45
CA ASP A 158 5.78 -12.03 -4.28
C ASP A 158 5.96 -13.52 -3.98
N LEU A 159 5.96 -14.39 -5.00
CA LEU A 159 6.20 -15.83 -4.82
C LEU A 159 7.64 -16.14 -4.36
N THR A 160 8.61 -15.36 -4.84
CA THR A 160 10.00 -15.47 -4.38
C THR A 160 10.09 -15.17 -2.88
N TYR A 161 9.43 -14.11 -2.41
CA TYR A 161 9.33 -13.82 -0.98
C TYR A 161 8.66 -14.96 -0.20
N ILE A 162 7.54 -15.48 -0.69
CA ILE A 162 6.80 -16.56 -0.02
C ILE A 162 7.66 -17.83 0.13
N ARG A 163 8.43 -18.16 -0.90
CA ARG A 163 9.35 -19.31 -0.89
C ARG A 163 10.52 -19.15 0.07
N ASN A 164 11.04 -17.92 0.19
CA ASN A 164 12.20 -17.57 1.03
C ASN A 164 11.81 -16.93 2.37
N TYR A 165 10.56 -17.13 2.77
CA TYR A 165 9.97 -16.50 3.95
C TYR A 165 10.80 -16.76 5.22
N SER A 166 11.42 -15.73 5.75
CA SER A 166 12.20 -15.78 7.00
C SER A 166 12.21 -14.42 7.70
N VAL A 167 12.50 -14.43 9.00
CA VAL A 167 12.64 -13.19 9.79
C VAL A 167 13.81 -12.34 9.29
N LEU A 168 14.89 -12.97 8.86
CA LEU A 168 16.07 -12.26 8.35
C LEU A 168 15.73 -11.51 7.06
N GLU A 169 14.98 -12.14 6.16
CA GLU A 169 14.53 -11.51 4.92
C GLU A 169 13.54 -10.36 5.19
N ASP A 170 12.66 -10.51 6.20
CA ASP A 170 11.78 -9.42 6.63
C ASP A 170 12.59 -8.22 7.11
N LEU A 171 13.59 -8.41 7.98
CA LEU A 171 14.45 -7.33 8.49
C LEU A 171 15.20 -6.63 7.36
N LYS A 172 15.73 -7.38 6.40
CA LYS A 172 16.40 -6.83 5.21
C LYS A 172 15.47 -5.92 4.42
N LEU A 173 14.24 -6.36 4.14
CA LEU A 173 13.26 -5.57 3.40
C LEU A 173 12.82 -4.32 4.18
N ILE A 174 12.65 -4.41 5.49
CA ILE A 174 12.33 -3.26 6.35
C ILE A 174 13.44 -2.20 6.26
N ILE A 175 14.72 -2.60 6.34
CA ILE A 175 15.88 -1.68 6.26
C ILE A 175 15.99 -1.05 4.86
N MET A 176 15.66 -1.79 3.80
CA MET A 176 15.73 -1.29 2.43
C MET A 176 14.59 -0.34 2.08
N THR A 177 13.42 -0.48 2.71
CA THR A 177 12.20 0.27 2.38
C THR A 177 12.37 1.79 2.42
N PRO A 178 12.97 2.43 3.45
CA PRO A 178 13.15 3.87 3.50
C PRO A 178 13.97 4.42 2.31
N LYS A 179 15.01 3.67 1.90
CA LYS A 179 15.82 4.05 0.73
C LYS A 179 14.97 4.08 -0.55
N ILE A 180 14.15 3.05 -0.76
CA ILE A 180 13.30 2.96 -1.95
C ILE A 180 12.21 4.03 -1.94
N MET A 181 11.64 4.38 -0.78
CA MET A 181 10.63 5.45 -0.65
C MET A 181 11.17 6.82 -1.09
N LEU A 182 12.46 7.07 -0.98
CA LEU A 182 13.11 8.31 -1.39
C LEU A 182 13.49 8.33 -2.88
N MET A 183 13.36 7.22 -3.60
CA MET A 183 13.70 7.14 -5.03
C MET A 183 12.49 7.56 -5.88
N LYS A 184 12.70 8.54 -6.80
CA LYS A 184 11.67 9.05 -7.72
C LYS A 184 10.99 7.96 -8.54
N GLU A 185 11.75 6.99 -9.01
CA GLU A 185 11.27 5.86 -9.83
C GLU A 185 10.18 5.00 -9.15
N SER A 186 10.01 5.13 -7.83
CA SER A 186 9.00 4.38 -7.09
C SER A 186 7.66 5.12 -6.96
N THR A 187 7.58 6.40 -7.35
CA THR A 187 6.45 7.31 -7.10
C THR A 187 5.84 7.92 -8.37
N GLU A 188 6.46 7.79 -9.54
CA GLU A 188 5.93 8.32 -10.79
C GLU A 188 4.61 7.63 -11.19
N GLY A 189 3.60 8.42 -11.53
CA GLY A 189 2.32 7.96 -12.05
C GLY A 189 2.42 7.34 -13.45
N VAL A 190 1.36 6.65 -13.91
CA VAL A 190 1.30 6.10 -15.28
C VAL A 190 1.43 7.25 -16.26
N LYS A 191 2.51 7.29 -17.05
CA LYS A 191 2.53 8.10 -18.26
C LYS A 191 1.50 7.46 -19.21
N GLU A 192 0.45 8.21 -19.56
CA GLU A 192 -0.44 7.80 -20.65
C GLU A 192 0.43 7.67 -21.91
N GLU A 193 0.62 6.46 -22.40
CA GLU A 193 1.09 6.28 -23.77
C GLU A 193 0.02 6.88 -24.68
N GLN A 194 0.35 8.00 -25.31
CA GLN A 194 -0.45 8.57 -26.37
C GLN A 194 -0.59 7.52 -27.47
N LYS A 195 -1.78 6.95 -27.58
CA LYS A 195 -2.21 6.19 -28.75
C LYS A 195 -2.71 7.14 -29.82
#